data_fece4bf9734a0780d349cb6349149858
#
_entry.id   fece4bf9734a0780d349cb6349149858
#
_cell.length_a   1.000
_cell.length_b   1.000
_cell.length_c   1.000
_cell.angle_alpha   90.00
_cell.angle_beta   90.00
_cell.angle_gamma   90.00
#
_symmetry.space_group_name_H-M   'P 1'
#
loop_
_entity.id
_entity.type
_entity.pdbx_description
1 polymer ?
#
loop_
_entity_poly.entity_id
_entity_poly.type
_entity_poly.pdbx_seq_one_letter_code
_entity_poly.pdbx_strand_id
1 'polypeptide(L)' 'MYDELKEVMKEKNISTHKLAKLSNITPQDLYSALSGKKPFFPNWRKRVAEALDSTVEELFSINERGDSLED' A
#
# COMPACT_ATOMS: atom_id res chain seq x y z
N MET A 1 7.62 8.60 1.20
CA MET A 1 6.26 8.34 0.88
C MET A 1 5.95 6.92 1.23
N TYR A 2 4.88 6.68 1.89
CA TYR A 2 4.45 5.34 2.27
C TYR A 2 5.48 4.66 3.19
N ASP A 3 5.99 5.42 4.14
CA ASP A 3 7.03 4.90 5.03
C ASP A 3 6.51 3.77 5.90
N GLU A 4 5.29 3.89 6.41
CA GLU A 4 4.75 2.84 7.24
C GLU A 4 4.57 1.56 6.46
N LEU A 5 4.12 1.67 5.22
CA LEU A 5 3.95 0.50 4.39
C LEU A 5 5.28 -0.19 4.16
N LYS A 6 6.30 0.59 3.84
CA LYS A 6 7.62 0.03 3.57
C LYS A 6 8.19 -0.63 4.82
N GLU A 7 7.93 -0.05 5.99
CA GLU A 7 8.41 -0.65 7.22
C GLU A 7 7.74 -1.97 7.51
N VAL A 8 6.45 -2.06 7.32
CA VAL A 8 5.75 -3.31 7.54
C VAL A 8 6.23 -4.38 6.57
N MET A 9 6.45 -4.00 5.31
CA MET A 9 7.00 -4.94 4.35
C MET A 9 8.35 -5.47 4.80
N LYS A 10 9.18 -4.59 5.32
CA LYS A 10 10.49 -4.98 5.77
C LYS A 10 10.38 -5.91 6.98
N GLU A 11 9.52 -5.58 7.93
CA GLU A 11 9.35 -6.42 9.10
C GLU A 11 8.86 -7.80 8.74
N LYS A 12 7.99 -7.90 7.75
CA LYS A 12 7.45 -9.19 7.34
C LYS A 12 8.32 -9.85 6.28
N ASN A 13 9.39 -9.16 5.87
CA ASN A 13 10.30 -9.71 4.89
C ASN A 13 9.59 -9.99 3.57
N ILE A 14 8.78 -9.05 3.13
CA ILE A 14 8.03 -9.18 1.89
C ILE A 14 8.51 -8.14 0.92
N SER A 15 8.95 -8.57 -0.26
CA SER A 15 9.42 -7.66 -1.28
C SER A 15 8.23 -7.03 -2.00
N THR A 16 8.49 -5.97 -2.75
CA THR A 16 7.44 -5.33 -3.54
C THR A 16 6.85 -6.31 -4.54
N HIS A 17 7.69 -7.11 -5.16
CA HIS A 17 7.21 -8.08 -6.14
C HIS A 17 6.29 -9.11 -5.48
N LYS A 18 6.67 -9.58 -4.31
CA LYS A 18 5.85 -10.55 -3.62
C LYS A 18 4.54 -9.90 -3.15
N LEU A 19 4.60 -8.66 -2.67
CA LEU A 19 3.40 -7.97 -2.26
C LEU A 19 2.45 -7.79 -3.43
N ALA A 20 2.97 -7.47 -4.61
CA ALA A 20 2.12 -7.33 -5.79
C ALA A 20 1.39 -8.63 -6.05
N LYS A 21 2.09 -9.75 -5.93
CA LYS A 21 1.45 -11.02 -6.16
C LYS A 21 0.38 -11.29 -5.12
N LEU A 22 0.67 -11.05 -3.86
CA LEU A 22 -0.28 -11.30 -2.79
C LEU A 22 -1.50 -10.40 -2.88
N SER A 23 -1.33 -9.18 -3.34
CA SER A 23 -2.43 -8.24 -3.41
C SER A 23 -3.13 -8.23 -4.77
N ASN A 24 -2.65 -9.08 -5.68
CA ASN A 24 -3.24 -9.18 -7.00
C ASN A 24 -3.16 -7.87 -7.75
N ILE A 25 -2.05 -7.18 -7.62
CA ILE A 25 -1.75 -5.96 -8.36
C ILE A 25 -0.53 -6.27 -9.18
N THR A 26 -0.47 -5.77 -10.41
CA THR A 26 0.72 -6.07 -11.21
C THR A 26 1.92 -5.41 -10.57
N PRO A 27 3.09 -6.02 -10.66
CA PRO A 27 4.28 -5.41 -10.04
C PRO A 27 4.57 -4.02 -10.56
N GLN A 28 4.36 -3.79 -11.85
CA GLN A 28 4.62 -2.49 -12.42
C GLN A 28 3.69 -1.44 -11.82
N ASP A 29 2.42 -1.78 -11.66
CA ASP A 29 1.47 -0.85 -11.06
C ASP A 29 1.84 -0.58 -9.60
N LEU A 30 2.22 -1.60 -8.87
CA LEU A 30 2.57 -1.41 -7.47
C LEU A 30 3.83 -0.56 -7.34
N TYR A 31 4.83 -0.79 -8.17
CA TYR A 31 6.03 0.04 -8.14
C TYR A 31 5.68 1.49 -8.46
N SER A 32 4.82 1.71 -9.44
CA SER A 32 4.42 3.07 -9.79
C SER A 32 3.69 3.76 -8.65
N ALA A 33 2.81 3.03 -7.97
CA ALA A 33 2.09 3.61 -6.84
C ALA A 33 3.04 3.92 -5.68
N LEU A 34 3.98 3.02 -5.41
CA LEU A 34 4.90 3.24 -4.32
C LEU A 34 5.86 4.40 -4.59
N SER A 35 6.18 4.63 -5.85
CA SER A 35 7.09 5.72 -6.19
C SER A 35 6.37 7.04 -6.40
N GLY A 36 5.06 7.05 -6.32
CA GLY A 36 4.31 8.29 -6.49
C GLY A 36 3.91 8.61 -7.91
N LYS A 37 4.23 7.77 -8.86
CA LYS A 37 3.86 8.03 -10.25
C LYS A 37 2.38 7.80 -10.48
N LYS A 38 1.76 6.93 -9.74
CA LYS A 38 0.34 6.69 -9.82
C LYS A 38 -0.27 6.83 -8.44
N PRO A 39 -1.51 7.22 -8.35
CA PRO A 39 -2.15 7.27 -7.05
C PRO A 39 -2.34 5.86 -6.52
N PHE A 40 -2.33 5.75 -5.21
CA PHE A 40 -2.58 4.46 -4.60
C PHE A 40 -4.09 4.39 -4.40
N PHE A 41 -4.77 3.77 -5.32
CA PHE A 41 -6.22 3.74 -5.32
C PHE A 41 -6.78 3.07 -4.08
N PRO A 42 -7.97 3.44 -3.64
CA PRO A 42 -8.54 2.84 -2.42
C PRO A 42 -8.61 1.32 -2.49
N ASN A 43 -8.94 0.76 -3.64
CA ASN A 43 -9.00 -0.67 -3.78
C ASN A 43 -7.63 -1.30 -3.61
N TRP A 44 -6.60 -0.66 -4.13
CA TRP A 44 -5.26 -1.17 -4.00
C TRP A 44 -4.80 -1.11 -2.55
N ARG A 45 -5.15 -0.02 -1.84
CA ARG A 45 -4.76 0.08 -0.44
C ARG A 45 -5.40 -1.03 0.37
N LYS A 46 -6.66 -1.33 0.09
CA LYS A 46 -7.35 -2.38 0.80
C LYS A 46 -6.72 -3.74 0.52
N ARG A 47 -6.40 -4.01 -0.74
CA ARG A 47 -5.79 -5.27 -1.08
C ARG A 47 -4.42 -5.44 -0.44
N VAL A 48 -3.64 -4.38 -0.42
CA VAL A 48 -2.33 -4.43 0.18
C VAL A 48 -2.46 -4.65 1.69
N ALA A 49 -3.40 -3.97 2.33
CA ALA A 49 -3.59 -4.15 3.76
C ALA A 49 -3.98 -5.59 4.08
N GLU A 50 -4.86 -6.16 3.28
CA GLU A 50 -5.25 -7.54 3.49
C GLU A 50 -4.08 -8.49 3.26
N ALA A 51 -3.28 -8.21 2.25
CA ALA A 51 -2.14 -9.07 1.95
C ALA A 51 -1.12 -9.06 3.08
N LEU A 52 -1.03 -7.94 3.79
CA LEU A 52 -0.08 -7.84 4.90
C LEU A 52 -0.72 -8.07 6.26
N ASP A 53 -1.98 -8.49 6.26
CA ASP A 53 -2.71 -8.74 7.50
C ASP A 53 -2.69 -7.50 8.39
N SER A 54 -2.96 -6.37 7.79
CA SER A 54 -2.93 -5.10 8.49
C SER A 54 -4.13 -4.28 8.07
N THR A 55 -4.15 -3.01 8.40
CA THR A 55 -5.26 -2.13 8.04
C THR A 55 -4.76 -1.00 7.18
N VAL A 56 -5.67 -0.39 6.42
CA VAL A 56 -5.32 0.73 5.59
C VAL A 56 -4.81 1.87 6.45
N GLU A 57 -5.43 2.10 7.59
CA GLU A 57 -5.00 3.18 8.48
C GLU A 57 -3.57 2.99 8.94
N GLU A 58 -3.20 1.75 9.26
CA GLU A 58 -1.86 1.51 9.74
C GLU A 58 -0.81 1.67 8.65
N LEU A 59 -1.14 1.20 7.46
CA LEU A 59 -0.14 1.19 6.41
C LEU A 59 0.00 2.54 5.72
N PHE A 60 -1.06 3.32 5.65
CA PHE A 60 -1.03 4.54 4.88
C PHE A 60 -1.22 5.79 5.72
N SER A 61 -1.32 5.63 7.03
CA SER A 61 -1.47 6.75 7.96
C SER A 61 -2.57 7.68 7.54
N ILE A 62 -3.70 7.12 7.13
CA ILE A 62 -4.76 7.95 6.65
C ILE A 62 -5.48 8.57 7.80
N ASN A 63 -5.66 9.89 7.74
CA ASN A 63 -6.43 10.55 8.69
C ASN A 63 -7.73 10.56 8.25
N GLU A 64 -8.60 10.17 8.95
CA GLU A 64 -9.87 10.13 8.51
C GLU A 64 -10.34 11.41 8.20
N ARG A 65 -9.78 12.41 8.58
CA ARG A 65 -10.30 13.54 8.20
C ARG A 65 -9.89 13.85 6.95
N GLY A 66 -9.94 14.16 6.41
CA GLY A 66 -9.61 14.54 5.38
C GLY A 66 -9.02 14.19 4.34
N ASP A 67 -8.19 14.08 4.43
CA ASP A 67 -7.49 13.71 3.46
C ASP A 67 -8.03 12.77 2.74
N SER A 68 -8.68 12.18 3.25
CA SER A 68 -9.17 11.25 2.51
C SER A 68 -9.78 11.73 1.41
N LEU A 69 -10.12 12.68 1.49
CA LEU A 69 -10.79 13.04 0.48
C LEU A 69 -10.18 13.09 -0.66
N GLU A 70 -9.34 13.32 -0.69
CA GLU A 70 -8.85 13.46 -1.82
C GLU A 70 -8.72 12.38 -2.37
N ASP A 71 -8.86 11.73 -2.03
CA ASP A 71 -8.69 10.63 -2.60
C ASP A 71 -9.49 10.17 -2.97
#